data_e46a0b0251921a2cf3b8806b48a7d089
#
_entry.id   e46a0b0251921a2cf3b8806b48a7d089
#
_cell.length_a   1.000
_cell.length_b   1.000
_cell.length_c   1.000
_cell.angle_alpha   90.00
_cell.angle_beta   90.00
_cell.angle_gamma   90.00
#
_symmetry.space_group_name_H-M   'P 1'
#
loop_
_entity.id
_entity.type
_entity.pdbx_description
1 polymer ?
#
loop_
_entity_poly.entity_id
_entity_poly.type
_entity_poly.pdbx_seq_one_letter_code
_entity_poly.pdbx_strand_id
1 'polypeptide(L)' 'MENYKIVGYLLTYRYPEYSGLTHLDRFDTLAKAEEYAESSELTEYVINPIVDLE' A
#
# COMPACT_ATOMS: atom_id res chain seq x y z
N MET A 1 18.64 -21.50 -0.86
CA MET A 1 18.14 -20.27 -0.21
C MET A 1 17.37 -19.45 -1.21
N GLU A 2 16.20 -19.00 -0.79
CA GLU A 2 15.37 -18.19 -1.67
C GLU A 2 15.80 -16.75 -1.63
N ASN A 3 15.83 -16.15 -2.79
CA ASN A 3 16.11 -14.74 -2.91
C ASN A 3 14.85 -14.03 -3.37
N TYR A 4 14.54 -12.94 -2.73
CA TYR A 4 13.49 -12.10 -3.25
C TYR A 4 13.88 -10.64 -3.15
N LYS A 5 13.23 -9.86 -3.97
CA LYS A 5 13.43 -8.43 -3.90
C LYS A 5 12.09 -7.73 -3.88
N ILE A 6 12.10 -6.58 -3.25
CA ILE A 6 10.89 -5.78 -3.18
C ILE A 6 10.78 -4.98 -4.46
N VAL A 7 9.67 -5.13 -5.16
CA VAL A 7 9.47 -4.47 -6.45
C VAL A 7 8.42 -3.37 -6.37
N GLY A 8 7.84 -3.16 -5.20
CA GLY A 8 6.88 -2.10 -5.03
C GLY A 8 6.18 -2.24 -3.70
N TYR A 9 5.17 -1.40 -3.48
CA TYR A 9 4.40 -1.43 -2.25
C TYR A 9 2.93 -1.30 -2.59
N LEU A 10 2.11 -2.04 -1.87
CA LEU A 10 0.68 -2.06 -2.07
C LEU A 10 0.01 -1.37 -0.89
N LEU A 11 -0.73 -0.32 -1.17
CA LEU A 11 -1.50 0.39 -0.16
C LEU A 11 -2.94 -0.10 -0.25
N THR A 12 -3.41 -0.67 0.85
CA THR A 12 -4.79 -1.13 0.97
C THR A 12 -5.49 -0.22 1.96
N TYR A 13 -6.60 0.36 1.59
CA TYR A 13 -7.25 1.33 2.46
C TYR A 13 -8.76 1.30 2.29
N ARG A 14 -9.44 1.93 3.22
CA ARG A 14 -10.89 1.93 3.28
C ARG A 14 -11.39 3.26 3.81
N TYR A 15 -12.53 3.71 3.28
CA TYR A 15 -13.22 4.88 3.79
C TYR A 15 -14.51 4.40 4.47
N PRO A 16 -14.46 4.17 5.79
CA PRO A 16 -15.63 3.58 6.47
C PRO A 16 -16.89 4.44 6.39
N GLU A 17 -16.72 5.77 6.31
CA GLU A 17 -17.87 6.68 6.28
C GLU A 17 -18.59 6.65 4.96
N TYR A 18 -18.05 6.01 3.94
CA TYR A 18 -18.73 5.89 2.65
C TYR A 18 -19.38 4.53 2.51
N SER A 19 -18.71 3.60 1.89
CA SER A 19 -19.30 2.30 1.61
C SER A 19 -18.59 1.15 2.28
N GLY A 20 -17.41 1.42 2.86
CA GLY A 20 -16.60 0.38 3.46
C GLY A 20 -15.87 -0.48 2.44
N LEU A 21 -15.86 -0.07 1.19
CA LEU A 21 -15.17 -0.82 0.15
C LEU A 21 -13.65 -0.68 0.32
N THR A 22 -12.95 -1.77 0.05
CA THR A 22 -11.50 -1.79 0.11
C THR A 22 -10.94 -1.30 -1.22
N HIS A 23 -9.99 -0.37 -1.14
CA HIS A 23 -9.30 0.17 -2.29
C HIS A 23 -7.85 -0.28 -2.29
N LEU A 24 -7.26 -0.42 -3.47
CA LEU A 24 -5.88 -0.86 -3.63
C LEU A 24 -5.16 0.09 -4.57
N ASP A 25 -3.97 0.52 -4.16
CA ASP A 25 -3.10 1.32 -5.02
C ASP A 25 -1.68 0.81 -4.89
N ARG A 26 -0.94 0.86 -5.97
CA ARG A 26 0.43 0.40 -6.00
C ARG A 26 1.39 1.57 -6.15
N PHE A 27 2.50 1.51 -5.40
CA PHE A 27 3.51 2.56 -5.41
C PHE A 27 4.90 1.94 -5.59
N ASP A 28 5.80 2.70 -6.16
CA ASP A 28 7.17 2.23 -6.39
C ASP A 28 7.98 2.18 -5.10
N THR A 29 7.73 3.10 -4.19
CA THR A 29 8.51 3.20 -2.96
C THR A 29 7.59 3.33 -1.77
N LEU A 30 8.13 2.95 -0.60
CA LEU A 30 7.39 3.08 0.65
C LEU A 30 7.07 4.54 0.94
N ALA A 31 8.02 5.43 0.66
CA ALA A 31 7.82 6.86 0.91
C ALA A 31 6.63 7.39 0.13
N LYS A 32 6.47 6.97 -1.13
CA LYS A 32 5.36 7.43 -1.94
C LYS A 32 4.02 6.91 -1.41
N ALA A 33 3.99 5.67 -0.95
CA ALA A 33 2.77 5.10 -0.39
C ALA A 33 2.37 5.85 0.88
N GLU A 34 3.36 6.13 1.75
CA GLU A 34 3.09 6.84 2.98
C GLU A 34 2.65 8.28 2.72
N GLU A 35 3.28 8.91 1.72
CA GLU A 35 2.90 10.27 1.36
C GLU A 35 1.46 10.35 0.89
N TYR A 36 1.06 9.37 0.08
CA TYR A 36 -0.31 9.31 -0.40
C TYR A 36 -1.29 9.14 0.76
N ALA A 37 -0.94 8.25 1.69
CA ALA A 37 -1.82 8.00 2.84
C ALA A 37 -1.98 9.25 3.68
N GLU A 38 -0.89 9.99 3.88
CA GLU A 38 -0.95 11.23 4.65
C GLU A 38 -1.73 12.32 3.95
N SER A 39 -1.45 12.54 2.67
CA SER A 39 -2.10 13.62 1.95
C SER A 39 -3.58 13.34 1.73
N SER A 40 -3.98 12.08 1.72
CA SER A 40 -5.38 11.70 1.59
C SER A 40 -6.08 11.53 2.94
N GLU A 41 -5.34 11.74 4.03
CA GLU A 41 -5.89 11.67 5.39
C GLU A 41 -6.55 10.32 5.67
N LEU A 42 -5.91 9.26 5.20
CA LEU A 42 -6.43 7.91 5.42
C LEU A 42 -6.28 7.52 6.89
N THR A 43 -7.30 6.88 7.44
CA THR A 43 -7.28 6.42 8.83
C THR A 43 -7.24 4.91 8.93
N GLU A 44 -7.76 4.20 7.92
CA GLU A 44 -7.72 2.74 7.90
C GLU A 44 -6.95 2.32 6.66
N TYR A 45 -5.69 1.98 6.83
CA TYR A 45 -4.87 1.56 5.71
C TYR A 45 -3.73 0.67 6.19
N VAL A 46 -3.21 -0.11 5.25
CA VAL A 46 -2.06 -0.98 5.47
C VAL A 46 -1.17 -0.89 4.25
N ILE A 47 0.13 -0.84 4.48
CA ILE A 47 1.10 -0.85 3.38
C ILE A 47 1.91 -2.12 3.49
N ASN A 48 1.91 -2.91 2.42
CA ASN A 48 2.66 -4.16 2.36
C ASN A 48 3.62 -4.14 1.19
N PRO A 49 4.83 -4.69 1.36
CA PRO A 49 5.75 -4.79 0.23
C PRO A 49 5.29 -5.84 -0.76
N ILE A 50 5.56 -5.58 -2.02
CA ILE A 50 5.34 -6.55 -3.07
C ILE A 50 6.70 -7.18 -3.37
N VAL A 51 6.78 -8.50 -3.26
CA VAL A 51 8.05 -9.18 -3.46
C VAL A 51 8.00 -10.07 -4.68
N ASP A 52 9.14 -10.25 -5.28
CA ASP A 52 9.31 -11.10 -6.43
C ASP A 52 10.40 -12.12 -6.11
N LEU A 53 10.17 -13.36 -6.45
CA LEU A 53 11.15 -14.42 -6.21
C LEU A 53 12.10 -14.52 -7.39
N GLU A 54 13.37 -14.62 -7.10
CA GLU A 54 14.39 -14.79 -8.14
C GLU A 54 14.92 -16.20 -8.20
#